data_75ad064e3ec5d46000418745b1e41fb9
#
_entry.id   75ad064e3ec5d46000418745b1e41fb9
#
_cell.length_a   1.000
_cell.length_b   1.000
_cell.length_c   1.000
_cell.angle_alpha   90.00
_cell.angle_beta   90.00
_cell.angle_gamma   90.00
#
_symmetry.space_group_name_H-M   'P 1'
#
loop_
_entity.id
_entity.type
_entity.pdbx_description
1 polymer ?
#
loop_
_entity_poly.entity_id
_entity_poly.type
_entity_poly.pdbx_seq_one_letter_code
_entity_poly.pdbx_strand_id
1 'polypeptide(L)'
;MGKDEKMIIYQVFTRLFGNNHNHCINNGNITENGCGKMADFTAKALNEIKKLGATHIWYTGIIEHATQTDYRRYNIRPDHPAIVKGKAGSPYAIKDYYDVDPDLANDVQERMKEFENLVQRTPVSYTHLTLPTTILV
;
A
#
# COMPACT_ATOMS: atom_id res chain seq x y z
N MET A 1 -27.04 -16.46 13.88
CA MET A 1 -26.25 -15.68 14.86
C MET A 1 -24.80 -16.11 14.74
N GLY A 2 -23.97 -15.21 14.23
CA GLY A 2 -22.55 -15.46 14.15
C GLY A 2 -21.98 -15.64 15.55
N LYS A 3 -21.18 -16.67 15.76
CA LYS A 3 -20.28 -16.72 16.88
C LYS A 3 -19.44 -15.46 16.81
N ASP A 4 -19.16 -14.82 17.93
CA ASP A 4 -18.15 -13.75 18.01
C ASP A 4 -16.81 -14.34 17.58
N GLU A 5 -16.55 -14.29 16.29
CA GLU A 5 -15.29 -14.76 15.74
C GLU A 5 -14.21 -13.74 16.09
N LYS A 6 -13.15 -14.24 16.68
CA LYS A 6 -12.00 -13.40 17.01
C LYS A 6 -11.43 -12.78 15.75
N MET A 7 -11.35 -11.45 15.75
CA MET A 7 -10.70 -10.72 14.67
C MET A 7 -9.17 -10.84 14.82
N ILE A 8 -8.51 -11.33 13.80
CA ILE A 8 -7.06 -11.44 13.72
C ILE A 8 -6.61 -10.60 12.51
N ILE A 9 -5.90 -9.53 12.78
CA ILE A 9 -5.49 -8.56 11.77
C ILE A 9 -4.02 -8.78 11.43
N TYR A 10 -3.75 -8.99 10.14
CA TYR A 10 -2.40 -8.99 9.60
C TYR A 10 -2.12 -7.60 9.03
N GLN A 11 -1.30 -6.83 9.72
CA GLN A 11 -0.85 -5.54 9.22
C GLN A 11 0.33 -5.74 8.27
N VAL A 12 0.28 -5.11 7.11
CA VAL A 12 1.33 -5.17 6.12
C VAL A 12 1.71 -3.77 5.66
N PHE A 13 3.00 -3.51 5.61
CA PHE A 13 3.50 -2.27 5.02
C PHE A 13 3.64 -2.47 3.52
N THR A 14 2.71 -1.90 2.76
CA THR A 14 2.53 -2.18 1.34
C THR A 14 3.79 -1.92 0.53
N ARG A 15 4.51 -0.85 0.84
CA ARG A 15 5.77 -0.50 0.19
C ARG A 15 6.85 -1.57 0.33
N LEU A 16 6.85 -2.34 1.40
CA LEU A 16 7.90 -3.31 1.69
C LEU A 16 7.55 -4.74 1.27
N PHE A 17 6.28 -5.10 1.28
CA PHE A 17 5.83 -6.49 1.13
C PHE A 17 6.38 -7.20 -0.10
N GLY A 18 6.26 -6.60 -1.26
CA GLY A 18 6.72 -7.18 -2.53
C GLY A 18 8.07 -6.63 -3.01
N ASN A 19 8.75 -5.83 -2.21
CA ASN A 19 10.01 -5.23 -2.63
C ASN A 19 11.14 -6.26 -2.61
N ASN A 20 11.67 -6.56 -3.80
CA ASN A 20 12.76 -7.54 -4.00
C ASN A 20 14.14 -6.89 -4.12
N HIS A 21 14.25 -5.58 -3.95
CA HIS A 21 15.55 -4.92 -3.97
C HIS A 21 16.35 -5.25 -2.71
N ASN A 22 17.61 -5.61 -2.90
CA ASN A 22 18.53 -5.95 -1.81
C ASN A 22 19.35 -4.75 -1.32
N HIS A 23 19.08 -3.57 -1.86
CA HIS A 23 19.80 -2.36 -1.51
C HIS A 23 19.00 -1.52 -0.51
N CYS A 24 19.71 -0.95 0.44
CA CYS A 24 19.15 0.02 1.37
C CYS A 24 20.09 1.23 1.41
N ILE A 25 20.02 2.03 0.36
CA ILE A 25 20.83 3.23 0.22
C ILE A 25 20.21 4.34 1.06
N ASN A 26 21.00 4.94 1.93
CA ASN A 26 20.54 6.05 2.74
C ASN A 26 20.10 7.22 1.84
N ASN A 27 18.86 7.70 2.03
CA ASN A 27 18.21 8.67 1.15
C ASN A 27 18.11 8.26 -0.32
N GLY A 28 18.16 6.96 -0.60
CA GLY A 28 17.96 6.45 -1.95
C GLY A 28 16.54 6.70 -2.47
N ASN A 29 16.45 6.87 -3.78
CA ASN A 29 15.18 7.05 -4.46
C ASN A 29 14.49 5.70 -4.73
N ILE A 30 13.32 5.74 -5.32
CA ILE A 30 12.52 4.54 -5.64
C ILE A 30 13.24 3.58 -6.59
N THR A 31 14.07 4.10 -7.50
CA THR A 31 14.84 3.27 -8.43
C THR A 31 15.99 2.54 -7.73
N GLU A 32 16.60 3.18 -6.74
CA GLU A 32 17.72 2.62 -6.00
C GLU A 32 17.28 1.59 -4.97
N ASN A 33 16.25 1.90 -4.20
CA ASN A 33 15.80 1.07 -3.08
C ASN A 33 14.59 0.19 -3.43
N GLY A 34 13.95 0.46 -4.56
CA GLY A 34 12.74 -0.24 -4.96
C GLY A 34 11.51 0.14 -4.15
N CYS A 35 10.40 -0.44 -4.52
CA CYS A 35 9.12 -0.28 -3.85
C CYS A 35 8.24 -1.48 -4.16
N GLY A 36 7.62 -2.05 -3.15
CA GLY A 36 6.55 -3.02 -3.35
C GLY A 36 5.35 -2.38 -4.04
N LYS A 37 4.57 -3.19 -4.72
CA LYS A 37 3.42 -2.74 -5.51
C LYS A 37 2.13 -3.40 -5.02
N MET A 38 1.01 -2.73 -5.29
CA MET A 38 -0.32 -3.31 -5.00
C MET A 38 -0.51 -4.65 -5.71
N ALA A 39 0.04 -4.80 -6.91
CA ALA A 39 -0.02 -6.04 -7.67
C ALA A 39 0.77 -7.21 -7.06
N ASP A 40 1.67 -6.94 -6.13
CA ASP A 40 2.44 -8.00 -5.44
C ASP A 40 1.56 -8.81 -4.48
N PHE A 41 0.42 -8.26 -4.06
CA PHE A 41 -0.59 -8.99 -3.29
C PHE A 41 -1.43 -9.87 -4.23
N THR A 42 -0.81 -10.92 -4.72
CA THR A 42 -1.48 -11.92 -5.56
C THR A 42 -2.45 -12.76 -4.73
N ALA A 43 -3.37 -13.46 -5.39
CA ALA A 43 -4.26 -14.41 -4.71
C ALA A 43 -3.46 -15.44 -3.90
N LYS A 44 -2.33 -15.91 -4.43
CA LYS A 44 -1.44 -16.84 -3.73
C LYS A 44 -0.88 -16.20 -2.45
N ALA A 45 -0.34 -14.99 -2.53
CA ALA A 45 0.22 -14.28 -1.37
C ALA A 45 -0.85 -14.06 -0.29
N LEU A 46 -2.04 -13.61 -0.69
CA LEU A 46 -3.16 -13.41 0.23
C LEU A 46 -3.60 -14.72 0.90
N ASN A 47 -3.63 -15.83 0.15
CA ASN A 47 -3.94 -17.14 0.70
C ASN A 47 -2.89 -17.61 1.71
N GLU A 48 -1.61 -17.34 1.48
CA GLU A 48 -0.55 -17.68 2.45
C GLU A 48 -0.72 -16.89 3.75
N ILE A 49 -1.06 -15.62 3.68
CA ILE A 49 -1.37 -14.82 4.87
C ILE A 49 -2.61 -15.38 5.60
N LYS A 50 -3.65 -15.75 4.84
CA LYS A 50 -4.85 -16.35 5.41
C LYS A 50 -4.57 -17.65 6.16
N LYS A 51 -3.64 -18.48 5.67
CA LYS A 51 -3.22 -19.73 6.33
C LYS A 51 -2.60 -19.51 7.69
N LEU A 52 -2.08 -18.31 7.98
CA LEU A 52 -1.60 -17.95 9.31
C LEU A 52 -2.73 -17.73 10.33
N GLY A 53 -3.98 -17.79 9.90
CA GLY A 53 -5.16 -17.56 10.74
C GLY A 53 -5.68 -16.14 10.73
N ALA A 54 -5.12 -15.26 9.89
CA ALA A 54 -5.61 -13.89 9.76
C ALA A 54 -7.02 -13.86 9.17
N THR A 55 -7.89 -13.05 9.76
CA THR A 55 -9.26 -12.81 9.28
C THR A 55 -9.38 -11.51 8.50
N HIS A 56 -8.45 -10.60 8.71
CA HIS A 56 -8.41 -9.28 8.10
C HIS A 56 -6.98 -8.94 7.68
N ILE A 57 -6.86 -8.13 6.64
CA ILE A 57 -5.58 -7.57 6.24
C ILE A 57 -5.65 -6.04 6.33
N TRP A 58 -4.62 -5.44 6.89
CA TRP A 58 -4.48 -3.99 6.97
C TRP A 58 -3.33 -3.54 6.08
N TYR A 59 -3.68 -2.94 4.96
CA TYR A 59 -2.71 -2.37 4.01
C TYR A 59 -2.27 -1.00 4.48
N THR A 60 -1.11 -0.91 5.10
CA THR A 60 -0.56 0.37 5.56
C THR A 60 0.10 1.10 4.39
N GLY A 61 -0.23 2.37 4.23
CA GLY A 61 0.41 3.26 3.25
C GLY A 61 -0.21 3.26 1.87
N ILE A 62 -1.43 2.79 1.70
CA ILE A 62 -2.13 2.80 0.40
C ILE A 62 -2.60 4.20 0.00
N ILE A 63 -3.09 4.98 0.95
CA ILE A 63 -3.62 6.32 0.67
C ILE A 63 -2.47 7.25 0.27
N GLU A 64 -2.71 8.13 -0.68
CA GLU A 64 -1.69 9.05 -1.17
C GLU A 64 -1.12 9.90 -0.04
N HIS A 65 0.17 9.78 0.17
CA HIS A 65 0.93 10.56 1.14
C HIS A 65 2.05 11.34 0.45
N ALA A 66 2.61 12.30 1.16
CA ALA A 66 3.69 13.13 0.64
C ALA A 66 4.92 12.26 0.29
N THR A 67 5.49 12.49 -0.89
CA THR A 67 6.69 11.81 -1.41
C THR A 67 7.56 12.77 -2.21
N GLN A 68 8.84 12.48 -2.33
CA GLN A 68 9.75 13.23 -3.19
C GLN A 68 9.85 12.66 -4.62
N THR A 69 9.17 11.57 -4.92
CA THR A 69 9.09 11.06 -6.28
C THR A 69 8.34 12.05 -7.17
N ASP A 70 8.86 12.33 -8.35
CA ASP A 70 8.27 13.30 -9.27
C ASP A 70 7.17 12.66 -10.13
N TYR A 71 5.94 13.07 -9.89
CA TYR A 71 4.75 12.62 -10.63
C TYR A 71 4.03 13.77 -11.35
N ARG A 72 4.71 14.90 -11.61
CA ARG A 72 4.11 16.06 -12.30
C ARG A 72 3.51 15.72 -13.65
N ARG A 73 4.10 14.76 -14.37
CA ARG A 73 3.56 14.27 -15.66
C ARG A 73 2.17 13.63 -15.53
N TYR A 74 1.75 13.29 -14.30
CA TYR A 74 0.43 12.73 -14.01
C TYR A 74 -0.46 13.72 -13.25
N ASN A 75 -0.16 15.01 -13.33
CA ASN A 75 -0.86 16.09 -12.62
C ASN A 75 -0.82 15.97 -11.09
N ILE A 76 0.14 15.27 -10.55
CA ILE A 76 0.34 15.19 -9.10
C ILE A 76 1.37 16.25 -8.71
N ARG A 77 0.98 17.14 -7.79
CA ARG A 77 1.86 18.20 -7.32
C ARG A 77 3.04 17.64 -6.56
N PRO A 78 4.27 18.15 -6.78
CA PRO A 78 5.40 17.79 -5.98
C PRO A 78 5.22 18.30 -4.55
N ASP A 79 5.75 17.55 -3.60
CA ASP A 79 5.70 17.91 -2.20
C ASP A 79 7.00 18.60 -1.78
N HIS A 80 6.89 19.52 -0.82
CA HIS A 80 8.07 20.24 -0.33
C HIS A 80 8.97 19.26 0.45
N PRO A 81 10.30 19.23 0.17
CA PRO A 81 11.20 18.28 0.83
C PRO A 81 11.16 18.33 2.35
N ALA A 82 10.87 19.48 2.94
CA ALA A 82 10.81 19.65 4.40
C ALA A 82 9.65 18.88 5.06
N ILE A 83 8.61 18.53 4.30
CA ILE A 83 7.45 17.79 4.84
C ILE A 83 7.51 16.29 4.52
N VAL A 84 8.51 15.87 3.75
CA VAL A 84 8.68 14.47 3.33
C VAL A 84 9.80 13.83 4.12
N LYS A 85 9.48 12.80 4.87
CA LYS A 85 10.48 12.03 5.61
C LYS A 85 11.28 11.14 4.63
N GLY A 86 12.56 11.43 4.44
CA GLY A 86 13.39 10.77 3.44
C GLY A 86 12.92 11.09 2.02
N LYS A 87 12.93 10.12 1.14
CA LYS A 87 12.41 10.22 -0.24
C LYS A 87 10.99 9.67 -0.38
N ALA A 88 10.73 8.58 0.32
CA ALA A 88 9.44 7.87 0.25
C ALA A 88 8.32 8.56 1.04
N GLY A 89 8.67 9.32 2.07
CA GLY A 89 7.71 9.94 2.96
C GLY A 89 7.14 9.00 4.02
N SER A 90 6.32 9.57 4.89
CA SER A 90 5.61 8.81 5.92
C SER A 90 4.25 8.37 5.40
N PRO A 91 3.84 7.10 5.59
CA PRO A 91 2.53 6.62 5.19
C PRO A 91 1.38 7.31 5.93
N TYR A 92 1.69 8.06 6.98
CA TYR A 92 0.71 8.81 7.78
C TYR A 92 0.63 10.30 7.41
N ALA A 93 1.52 10.79 6.55
CA ALA A 93 1.50 12.17 6.05
C ALA A 93 0.57 12.28 4.84
N ILE A 94 -0.72 12.02 5.05
CA ILE A 94 -1.72 11.94 3.99
C ILE A 94 -1.83 13.28 3.26
N LYS A 95 -1.82 13.20 1.95
CA LYS A 95 -1.93 14.33 1.03
C LYS A 95 -3.31 14.41 0.39
N ASP A 96 -3.83 13.28 -0.05
CA ASP A 96 -5.16 13.18 -0.65
C ASP A 96 -5.83 11.86 -0.23
N TYR A 97 -6.97 11.99 0.45
CA TYR A 97 -7.75 10.83 0.89
C TYR A 97 -8.54 10.16 -0.23
N TYR A 98 -8.66 10.79 -1.38
CA TYR A 98 -9.40 10.29 -2.54
C TYR A 98 -8.51 9.66 -3.60
N ASP A 99 -7.22 9.57 -3.32
CA ASP A 99 -6.23 8.97 -4.23
C ASP A 99 -5.34 7.96 -3.49
N VAL A 100 -4.62 7.16 -4.25
CA VAL A 100 -3.70 6.17 -3.73
C VAL A 100 -2.26 6.57 -4.01
N ASP A 101 -1.35 6.06 -3.20
CA ASP A 101 0.08 6.33 -3.35
C ASP A 101 0.58 5.86 -4.71
N PRO A 102 1.02 6.77 -5.60
CA PRO A 102 1.50 6.41 -6.92
C PRO A 102 2.76 5.55 -6.90
N ASP A 103 3.56 5.61 -5.85
CA ASP A 103 4.74 4.74 -5.70
C ASP A 103 4.36 3.25 -5.70
N LEU A 104 3.15 2.92 -5.30
CA LEU A 104 2.65 1.53 -5.18
C LEU A 104 2.05 0.99 -6.48
N ALA A 105 1.93 1.81 -7.51
CA ALA A 105 1.39 1.39 -8.80
C ALA A 105 2.50 0.99 -9.75
N ASN A 106 2.24 -0.03 -10.56
CA ASN A 106 3.08 -0.36 -11.71
C ASN A 106 2.87 0.65 -12.84
N ASP A 107 1.62 1.05 -13.05
CA ASP A 107 1.25 2.14 -13.95
C ASP A 107 0.56 3.24 -13.14
N VAL A 108 1.25 4.36 -13.00
CA VAL A 108 0.75 5.49 -12.19
C VAL A 108 -0.55 6.06 -12.75
N GLN A 109 -0.73 6.06 -14.07
CA GLN A 109 -1.97 6.52 -14.70
C GLN A 109 -3.16 5.65 -14.29
N GLU A 110 -2.93 4.35 -14.16
CA GLU A 110 -3.93 3.35 -13.82
C GLU A 110 -3.95 2.98 -12.31
N ARG A 111 -3.32 3.79 -11.46
CA ARG A 111 -3.18 3.48 -10.02
C ARG A 111 -4.50 3.19 -9.31
N MET A 112 -5.56 3.92 -9.66
CA MET A 112 -6.88 3.66 -9.06
C MET A 112 -7.45 2.32 -9.52
N LYS A 113 -7.20 1.91 -10.76
CA LYS A 113 -7.60 0.61 -11.27
C LYS A 113 -6.82 -0.52 -10.60
N GLU A 114 -5.53 -0.31 -10.36
CA GLU A 114 -4.72 -1.27 -9.62
C GLU A 114 -5.22 -1.42 -8.17
N PHE A 115 -5.64 -0.32 -7.56
CA PHE A 115 -6.25 -0.34 -6.23
C PHE A 115 -7.60 -1.07 -6.22
N GLU A 116 -8.49 -0.80 -7.17
CA GLU A 116 -9.75 -1.52 -7.33
C GLU A 116 -9.52 -3.03 -7.50
N ASN A 117 -8.52 -3.41 -8.28
CA ASN A 117 -8.15 -4.81 -8.46
C ASN A 117 -7.68 -5.44 -7.14
N LEU A 118 -6.92 -4.73 -6.33
CA LEU A 118 -6.51 -5.18 -5.00
C LEU A 118 -7.73 -5.39 -4.10
N VAL A 119 -8.65 -4.42 -4.08
CA VAL A 119 -9.90 -4.50 -3.33
C VAL A 119 -10.71 -5.74 -3.74
N GLN A 120 -10.79 -6.02 -5.04
CA GLN A 120 -11.52 -7.17 -5.55
C GLN A 120 -10.85 -8.50 -5.23
N ARG A 121 -9.50 -8.56 -5.23
CA ARG A 121 -8.76 -9.79 -4.90
C ARG A 121 -8.86 -10.15 -3.43
N THR A 122 -8.90 -9.16 -2.57
CA THR A 122 -8.84 -9.39 -1.12
C THR A 122 -10.03 -10.18 -0.60
N PRO A 123 -11.30 -9.89 -0.95
CA PRO A 123 -12.44 -10.67 -0.47
C PRO A 123 -12.48 -12.12 -0.99
N VAL A 124 -11.87 -12.41 -2.12
CA VAL A 124 -11.76 -13.79 -2.64
C VAL A 124 -10.91 -14.63 -1.68
N SER A 125 -9.88 -14.04 -1.08
CA SER A 125 -9.01 -14.71 -0.12
C SER A 125 -9.47 -14.51 1.32
N TYR A 126 -10.18 -13.42 1.62
CA TYR A 126 -10.65 -13.04 2.95
C TYR A 126 -12.16 -12.81 2.95
N THR A 127 -12.81 -13.13 4.06
CA THR A 127 -14.26 -12.97 4.22
C THR A 127 -14.67 -11.50 4.26
N HIS A 128 -13.78 -10.64 4.76
CA HIS A 128 -14.02 -9.21 4.87
C HIS A 128 -12.79 -8.43 4.41
N LEU A 129 -13.05 -7.32 3.75
CA LEU A 129 -12.06 -6.33 3.41
C LEU A 129 -12.22 -5.14 4.34
N THR A 130 -11.18 -4.81 5.05
CA THR A 130 -11.10 -3.56 5.79
C THR A 130 -10.18 -2.65 5.04
N LEU A 131 -10.70 -1.48 4.65
CA LEU A 131 -9.93 -0.41 4.06
C LEU A 131 -9.71 0.65 5.11
N PRO A 132 -8.64 0.58 5.85
CA PRO A 132 -8.35 1.68 6.71
C PRO A 132 -7.80 2.80 5.87
N THR A 133 -8.38 3.91 5.96
CA THR A 133 -7.73 5.11 5.53
C THR A 133 -6.42 5.28 6.23
N THR A 134 -6.41 5.17 7.43
CA THR A 134 -5.30 5.00 8.30
C THR A 134 -5.56 3.85 9.18
N ILE A 135 -6.72 3.23 9.07
CA ILE A 135 -7.25 2.47 10.10
C ILE A 135 -8.28 1.57 9.57
N LEU A 136 -8.34 0.50 10.17
CA LEU A 136 -9.39 -0.43 10.10
C LEU A 136 -10.73 0.16 10.29
N VAL A 137 -11.55 -0.12 9.41
CA VAL A 137 -12.97 0.18 9.55
C VAL A 137 -13.75 -1.10 9.78
#